data_78284ebdf747f876deab113f577fd53e
#
_entry.id   78284ebdf747f876deab113f577fd53e
#
_cell.length_a   1.000
_cell.length_b   1.000
_cell.length_c   1.000
_cell.angle_alpha   90.00
_cell.angle_beta   90.00
_cell.angle_gamma   90.00
#
_symmetry.space_group_name_H-M   'P 1'
#
loop_
_entity.id
_entity.type
_entity.pdbx_description
1 polymer ?
#
loop_
_entity_poly.entity_id
_entity_poly.type
_entity_poly.pdbx_seq_one_letter_code
_entity_poly.pdbx_strand_id
1 'polypeptide(L)'
;MKKKMFLLLFLMIVLSLYAQSYRAYLQVTFFPIPRTVSIIVGDSVIIPKDSKGQPLQFKTSVAVLNWLSKKGWHVEPINMISQQNHTYMMSRENTTDKEINAMFR
;
A
#
# COMPACT_ATOMS: atom_id res chain seq x y z
N MET A 1 -43.61 -3.26 1.18
CA MET A 1 -42.86 -2.74 0.03
C MET A 1 -41.63 -1.91 0.42
N LYS A 2 -41.69 -1.04 1.40
CA LYS A 2 -40.55 -0.23 1.83
C LYS A 2 -39.35 -1.07 2.36
N LYS A 3 -39.63 -2.19 3.02
CA LYS A 3 -38.58 -3.07 3.57
C LYS A 3 -37.76 -3.77 2.48
N LYS A 4 -38.40 -4.14 1.35
CA LYS A 4 -37.72 -4.81 0.24
C LYS A 4 -36.79 -3.85 -0.52
N MET A 5 -37.18 -2.61 -0.70
CA MET A 5 -36.34 -1.59 -1.33
C MET A 5 -35.10 -1.26 -0.47
N PHE A 6 -35.26 -1.21 0.84
CA PHE A 6 -34.17 -0.95 1.76
C PHE A 6 -33.12 -2.07 1.71
N LEU A 7 -33.56 -3.34 1.67
CA LEU A 7 -32.69 -4.50 1.56
C LEU A 7 -31.92 -4.51 0.25
N LEU A 8 -32.56 -4.16 -0.87
CA LEU A 8 -31.92 -4.06 -2.18
C LEU A 8 -30.84 -2.98 -2.21
N LEU A 9 -31.11 -1.82 -1.63
CA LEU A 9 -30.14 -0.73 -1.53
C LEU A 9 -28.92 -1.13 -0.69
N PHE A 10 -29.16 -1.79 0.44
CA PHE A 10 -28.10 -2.28 1.31
C PHE A 10 -27.23 -3.31 0.60
N LEU A 11 -27.83 -4.23 -0.16
CA LEU A 11 -27.13 -5.24 -0.93
C LEU A 11 -26.25 -4.61 -2.02
N MET A 12 -26.74 -3.58 -2.71
CA MET A 12 -25.97 -2.87 -3.72
C MET A 12 -24.76 -2.14 -3.13
N ILE A 13 -24.91 -1.55 -1.94
CA ILE A 13 -23.80 -0.90 -1.25
C ILE A 13 -22.72 -1.92 -0.86
N VAL A 14 -23.12 -3.07 -0.34
CA VAL A 14 -22.19 -4.14 0.04
C VAL A 14 -21.45 -4.68 -1.19
N LEU A 15 -22.14 -4.92 -2.29
CA LEU A 15 -21.53 -5.37 -3.54
C LEU A 15 -20.56 -4.34 -4.10
N SER A 16 -20.90 -3.07 -4.02
CA SER A 16 -20.04 -1.97 -4.46
C SER A 16 -18.73 -1.92 -3.65
N LEU A 17 -18.81 -2.13 -2.33
CA LEU A 17 -17.63 -2.17 -1.47
C LEU A 17 -16.72 -3.35 -1.82
N TYR A 18 -17.28 -4.53 -2.05
CA TYR A 18 -16.50 -5.70 -2.47
C TYR A 18 -15.87 -5.51 -3.85
N ALA A 19 -16.58 -4.88 -4.79
CA ALA A 19 -16.07 -4.63 -6.14
C ALA A 19 -14.87 -3.69 -6.16
N GLN A 20 -14.67 -2.87 -5.08
CA GLN A 20 -13.53 -1.95 -4.98
C GLN A 20 -12.27 -2.58 -4.42
N SER A 21 -12.36 -3.77 -3.79
CA SER A 21 -11.19 -4.43 -3.25
C SER A 21 -10.47 -5.24 -4.34
N TYR A 22 -9.15 -5.24 -4.28
CA TYR A 22 -8.32 -5.92 -5.27
C TYR A 22 -6.98 -6.29 -4.64
N ARG A 23 -6.19 -7.09 -5.36
CA ARG A 23 -4.82 -7.35 -4.97
C ARG A 23 -3.98 -6.18 -5.46
N ALA A 24 -3.50 -5.37 -4.52
CA ALA A 24 -2.68 -4.21 -4.84
C ALA A 24 -1.20 -4.57 -4.88
N TYR A 25 -0.46 -3.91 -5.76
CA TYR A 25 0.99 -4.04 -5.87
C TYR A 25 1.62 -2.68 -5.64
N LEU A 26 2.78 -2.69 -5.00
CA LEU A 26 3.61 -1.50 -4.88
C LEU A 26 5.06 -1.86 -5.15
N GLN A 27 5.83 -0.87 -5.58
CA GLN A 27 7.27 -0.97 -5.69
C GLN A 27 7.89 -0.02 -4.68
N VAL A 28 8.72 -0.54 -3.78
CA VAL A 28 9.39 0.28 -2.77
C VAL A 28 10.89 0.28 -3.05
N THR A 29 11.49 1.45 -3.03
CA THR A 29 12.93 1.63 -3.17
C THR A 29 13.47 2.33 -1.94
N PHE A 30 14.45 1.71 -1.29
CA PHE A 30 15.14 2.31 -0.15
C PHE A 30 16.43 2.97 -0.63
N PHE A 31 16.61 4.24 -0.24
CA PHE A 31 17.83 4.99 -0.53
C PHE A 31 18.69 5.03 0.75
N PRO A 32 19.87 4.36 0.76
CA PRO A 32 20.71 4.35 1.96
C PRO A 32 21.15 5.76 2.40
N ILE A 33 21.22 6.67 1.46
CA ILE A 33 21.52 8.09 1.69
C ILE A 33 20.45 8.89 0.96
N PRO A 34 19.56 9.59 1.62
CA PRO A 34 19.47 9.96 3.05
C PRO A 34 18.65 9.02 3.95
N ARG A 35 18.54 7.76 3.67
CA ARG A 35 17.77 6.74 4.42
C ARG A 35 16.26 6.90 4.29
N THR A 36 15.82 7.31 3.14
CA THR A 36 14.41 7.52 2.83
C THR A 36 13.92 6.45 1.86
N VAL A 37 12.61 6.42 1.62
CA VAL A 37 12.00 5.48 0.68
C VAL A 37 11.12 6.21 -0.33
N SER A 38 11.02 5.61 -1.50
CA SER A 38 10.06 5.99 -2.53
C SER A 38 9.14 4.81 -2.78
N ILE A 39 7.83 5.06 -2.80
CA ILE A 39 6.82 4.02 -3.04
C ILE A 39 6.05 4.39 -4.30
N ILE A 40 6.02 3.46 -5.26
CA ILE A 40 5.20 3.57 -6.46
C ILE A 40 4.00 2.66 -6.26
N VAL A 41 2.81 3.24 -6.21
CA VAL A 41 1.56 2.50 -6.13
C VAL A 41 0.58 3.09 -7.15
N GLY A 42 0.06 2.24 -8.05
CA GLY A 42 -0.71 2.71 -9.18
C GLY A 42 0.12 3.66 -10.04
N ASP A 43 -0.42 4.83 -10.33
CA ASP A 43 0.27 5.86 -11.12
C ASP A 43 0.95 6.92 -10.26
N SER A 44 1.03 6.69 -8.95
CA SER A 44 1.52 7.69 -8.00
C SER A 44 2.86 7.29 -7.41
N VAL A 45 3.73 8.28 -7.24
CA VAL A 45 4.97 8.15 -6.48
C VAL A 45 4.77 8.84 -5.13
N ILE A 46 4.96 8.10 -4.05
CA ILE A 46 4.71 8.57 -2.70
C ILE A 46 6.01 8.51 -1.90
N ILE A 47 6.37 9.60 -1.24
CA ILE A 47 7.45 9.63 -0.26
C ILE A 47 6.80 9.78 1.11
N PRO A 48 6.77 8.72 1.94
CA PRO A 48 6.13 8.78 3.25
C PRO A 48 6.80 9.85 4.11
N LYS A 49 5.99 10.57 4.88
CA LYS A 49 6.46 11.66 5.72
C LYS A 49 6.09 11.40 7.17
N ASP A 50 6.90 11.99 8.07
CA ASP A 50 6.60 11.96 9.50
C ASP A 50 5.59 13.05 9.88
N SER A 51 5.30 13.17 11.18
CA SER A 51 4.34 14.16 11.68
C SER A 51 4.80 15.61 11.45
N LYS A 52 6.09 15.83 11.21
CA LYS A 52 6.67 17.15 10.95
C LYS A 52 6.74 17.48 9.45
N GLY A 53 6.25 16.58 8.59
CA GLY A 53 6.30 16.78 7.15
C GLY A 53 7.64 16.45 6.52
N GLN A 54 8.57 15.90 7.26
CA GLN A 54 9.87 15.45 6.75
C GLN A 54 9.77 14.01 6.25
N PRO A 55 10.55 13.61 5.22
CA PRO A 55 10.55 12.23 4.78
C PRO A 55 10.91 11.28 5.93
N LEU A 56 10.17 10.17 6.03
CA LEU A 56 10.47 9.13 7.01
C LEU A 56 11.83 8.54 6.74
N GLN A 57 12.61 8.33 7.80
CA GLN A 57 13.93 7.73 7.72
C GLN A 57 13.93 6.32 8.30
N PHE A 58 14.65 5.42 7.66
CA PHE A 58 14.80 4.03 8.07
C PHE A 58 16.29 3.69 8.16
N LYS A 59 16.66 2.85 9.11
CA LYS A 59 18.07 2.46 9.27
C LYS A 59 18.53 1.49 8.19
N THR A 60 17.63 0.61 7.73
CA THR A 60 17.98 -0.46 6.78
C THR A 60 16.78 -0.73 5.87
N SER A 61 17.04 -1.44 4.76
CA SER A 61 15.96 -1.92 3.88
C SER A 61 15.05 -2.92 4.61
N VAL A 62 15.60 -3.73 5.52
CA VAL A 62 14.80 -4.66 6.33
C VAL A 62 13.80 -3.92 7.18
N ALA A 63 14.19 -2.79 7.78
CA ALA A 63 13.28 -1.96 8.56
C ALA A 63 12.11 -1.45 7.70
N VAL A 64 12.36 -1.09 6.45
CA VAL A 64 11.33 -0.68 5.50
C VAL A 64 10.36 -1.83 5.24
N LEU A 65 10.88 -3.01 4.96
CA LEU A 65 10.05 -4.18 4.68
C LEU A 65 9.20 -4.56 5.89
N ASN A 66 9.76 -4.49 7.10
CA ASN A 66 9.01 -4.75 8.33
C ASN A 66 7.90 -3.72 8.55
N TRP A 67 8.18 -2.46 8.27
CA TRP A 67 7.18 -1.40 8.38
C TRP A 67 6.00 -1.64 7.43
N LEU A 68 6.28 -2.03 6.19
CA LEU A 68 5.23 -2.34 5.21
C LEU A 68 4.52 -3.65 5.56
N SER A 69 5.24 -4.64 6.07
CA SER A 69 4.67 -5.92 6.49
C SER A 69 3.61 -5.73 7.58
N LYS A 70 3.83 -4.82 8.51
CA LYS A 70 2.85 -4.49 9.56
C LYS A 70 1.58 -3.88 8.99
N LYS A 71 1.62 -3.34 7.79
CA LYS A 71 0.46 -2.80 7.09
C LYS A 71 -0.20 -3.83 6.16
N GLY A 72 0.27 -5.08 6.19
CA GLY A 72 -0.31 -6.17 5.42
C GLY A 72 0.35 -6.46 4.07
N TRP A 73 1.45 -5.77 3.76
CA TRP A 73 2.16 -5.99 2.50
C TRP A 73 3.12 -7.17 2.61
N HIS A 74 3.24 -7.93 1.52
CA HIS A 74 4.12 -9.09 1.42
C HIS A 74 5.08 -8.93 0.25
N VAL A 75 6.34 -9.27 0.47
CA VAL A 75 7.34 -9.25 -0.60
C VAL A 75 7.03 -10.36 -1.61
N GLU A 76 7.01 -10.00 -2.89
CA GLU A 76 6.85 -10.97 -3.96
C GLU A 76 8.17 -11.69 -4.21
N PRO A 77 8.22 -13.04 -4.03
CA PRO A 77 9.49 -13.76 -4.07
C PRO A 77 10.15 -13.82 -5.45
N ILE A 78 9.39 -13.56 -6.51
CA ILE A 78 9.88 -13.70 -7.89
C ILE A 78 10.41 -12.38 -8.46
N ASN A 79 10.13 -11.25 -7.79
CA ASN A 79 10.30 -9.91 -8.39
C ASN A 79 11.20 -9.01 -7.59
N MET A 80 12.34 -9.54 -7.13
CA MET A 80 13.41 -8.64 -6.69
C MET A 80 14.00 -7.96 -7.92
N ILE A 81 13.59 -6.70 -8.15
CA ILE A 81 13.96 -5.97 -9.35
C ILE A 81 15.47 -5.68 -9.33
N SER A 82 16.00 -5.34 -8.16
CA SER A 82 17.44 -5.11 -8.00
C SER A 82 17.83 -5.11 -6.53
N GLN A 83 18.71 -6.03 -6.14
CA GLN A 83 19.28 -6.02 -4.79
C GLN A 83 20.21 -4.84 -4.57
N GLN A 84 20.91 -4.40 -5.61
CA GLN A 84 21.87 -3.31 -5.51
C GLN A 84 21.18 -1.98 -5.25
N ASN A 85 19.95 -1.81 -5.77
CA ASN A 85 19.20 -0.57 -5.59
C ASN A 85 18.17 -0.66 -4.47
N HIS A 86 18.15 -1.75 -3.70
CA HIS A 86 17.20 -1.97 -2.61
C HIS A 86 15.76 -1.74 -3.04
N THR A 87 15.39 -2.30 -4.19
CA THR A 87 14.04 -2.17 -4.75
C THR A 87 13.32 -3.50 -4.64
N TYR A 88 12.08 -3.44 -4.12
CA TYR A 88 11.26 -4.62 -3.86
C TYR A 88 9.86 -4.40 -4.40
N MET A 89 9.27 -5.48 -4.93
CA MET A 89 7.86 -5.51 -5.28
C MET A 89 7.08 -6.17 -4.14
N MET A 90 6.00 -5.55 -3.71
CA MET A 90 5.15 -6.07 -2.63
C MET A 90 3.70 -6.09 -3.06
N SER A 91 2.92 -6.98 -2.46
CA SER A 91 1.49 -7.09 -2.73
C SER A 91 0.69 -7.17 -1.45
N ARG A 92 -0.57 -6.79 -1.54
CA ARG A 92 -1.51 -6.84 -0.42
C ARG A 92 -2.89 -7.24 -0.96
N GLU A 93 -3.47 -8.29 -0.36
CA GLU A 93 -4.77 -8.81 -0.76
C GLU A 93 -5.92 -7.95 -0.22
N ASN A 94 -7.07 -8.02 -0.88
CA ASN A 94 -8.30 -7.36 -0.43
C ASN A 94 -8.10 -5.90 -0.05
N THR A 95 -7.42 -5.17 -0.92
CA THR A 95 -7.04 -3.78 -0.68
C THR A 95 -7.93 -2.85 -1.48
N THR A 96 -8.25 -1.69 -0.91
CA THR A 96 -9.00 -0.63 -1.59
C THR A 96 -8.11 0.60 -1.77
N ASP A 97 -8.47 1.46 -2.73
CA ASP A 97 -7.77 2.74 -2.94
C ASP A 97 -7.81 3.61 -1.68
N LYS A 98 -8.93 3.56 -0.95
CA LYS A 98 -9.08 4.30 0.31
C LYS A 98 -8.05 3.85 1.34
N GLU A 99 -7.81 2.53 1.45
CA GLU A 99 -6.82 2.00 2.38
C GLU A 99 -5.40 2.43 2.00
N ILE A 100 -5.07 2.42 0.71
CA ILE A 100 -3.77 2.87 0.22
C ILE A 100 -3.55 4.34 0.58
N ASN A 101 -4.56 5.17 0.34
CA ASN A 101 -4.47 6.60 0.68
C ASN A 101 -4.29 6.82 2.17
N ALA A 102 -5.00 6.03 3.01
CA ALA A 102 -4.88 6.13 4.45
C ALA A 102 -3.50 5.70 4.96
N MET A 103 -2.84 4.75 4.28
CA MET A 103 -1.52 4.26 4.69
C MET A 103 -0.40 5.24 4.38
N PHE A 104 -0.48 5.96 3.25
CA PHE A 104 0.67 6.68 2.71
C PHE A 104 0.43 8.18 2.51
N ARG A 105 -0.81 8.63 2.63
CA ARG A 105 -1.18 10.02 2.44
C ARG A 105 -1.96 10.54 3.63
#